data_53f9eb83786af111b0401cc4e39534a6
#
_entry.id   53f9eb83786af111b0401cc4e39534a6
#
_cell.length_a   1.000
_cell.length_b   1.000
_cell.length_c   1.000
_cell.angle_alpha   90.00
_cell.angle_beta   90.00
_cell.angle_gamma   90.00
#
_symmetry.space_group_name_H-M   'P 1'
#
loop_
_entity.id
_entity.type
_entity.pdbx_description
1 polymer ?
#
loop_
_entity_poly.entity_id
_entity_poly.type
_entity_poly.pdbx_seq_one_letter_code
_entity_poly.pdbx_strand_id
1 'polypeptide(L)'
;IGEILGTENKGVKVVSAEDAREMLQETKPDIAIVTTMSLLKDLENPLLLCAELGINAITTCEEAFYPENSNPTLTNKINELAKKNNCTITGSGYQDIYWGQLISSIAGSTQKITKIKGSSSYNVEEYGIALAKAHGAGLSLEDFDKEVASVDKISNEERQKIIESGEYLPSYMWNVNGWLCEKL
;
A
#
# COMPACT_ATOMS: atom_id res chain seq x y z
N ILE A 1 -16.15 17.13 -7.88
CA ILE A 1 -15.98 16.17 -6.75
C ILE A 1 -17.17 16.26 -5.80
N GLY A 2 -17.61 17.47 -5.41
CA GLY A 2 -18.76 17.64 -4.51
C GLY A 2 -20.03 16.97 -5.02
N GLU A 3 -20.32 17.05 -6.32
CA GLU A 3 -21.50 16.41 -6.93
C GLU A 3 -21.45 14.87 -6.80
N ILE A 4 -20.27 14.27 -7.02
CA ILE A 4 -20.08 12.81 -6.90
C ILE A 4 -20.24 12.35 -5.45
N LEU A 5 -19.80 13.15 -4.49
CA LEU A 5 -19.87 12.85 -3.07
C LEU A 5 -21.20 13.29 -2.42
N GLY A 6 -22.13 13.85 -3.20
CA GLY A 6 -23.40 14.38 -2.67
C GLY A 6 -23.24 15.57 -1.73
N THR A 7 -22.11 16.29 -1.84
CA THR A 7 -21.81 17.48 -1.04
C THR A 7 -21.94 18.74 -1.90
N GLU A 8 -22.04 19.90 -1.26
CA GLU A 8 -22.01 21.19 -1.96
C GLU A 8 -20.70 21.37 -2.73
N ASN A 9 -20.81 21.90 -3.95
CA ASN A 9 -19.64 22.30 -4.73
C ASN A 9 -19.00 23.55 -4.08
N LYS A 10 -17.88 23.38 -3.41
CA LYS A 10 -17.15 24.47 -2.73
C LYS A 10 -16.18 25.21 -3.66
N GLY A 11 -16.29 25.01 -4.96
CA GLY A 11 -15.45 25.69 -5.96
C GLY A 11 -13.98 25.20 -5.99
N VAL A 12 -13.68 24.08 -5.33
CA VAL A 12 -12.34 23.46 -5.34
C VAL A 12 -12.06 22.94 -6.74
N LYS A 13 -10.97 23.39 -7.33
CA LYS A 13 -10.53 22.96 -8.67
C LYS A 13 -9.62 21.75 -8.57
N VAL A 14 -9.70 20.88 -9.57
CA VAL A 14 -8.70 19.84 -9.80
C VAL A 14 -7.49 20.49 -10.45
N VAL A 15 -6.31 20.22 -9.93
CA VAL A 15 -5.04 20.72 -10.48
C VAL A 15 -4.21 19.57 -11.03
N SER A 16 -3.24 19.88 -11.89
CA SER A 16 -2.29 18.90 -12.40
C SER A 16 -1.40 18.37 -11.28
N ALA A 17 -0.96 17.12 -11.38
CA ALA A 17 0.04 16.57 -10.48
C ALA A 17 1.40 17.32 -10.56
N GLU A 18 1.69 17.97 -11.68
CA GLU A 18 2.87 18.81 -11.85
C GLU A 18 2.84 20.04 -10.93
N ASP A 19 1.66 20.55 -10.64
CA ASP A 19 1.43 21.72 -9.78
C ASP A 19 1.24 21.34 -8.31
N ALA A 20 1.38 20.05 -7.96
CA ALA A 20 1.09 19.54 -6.62
C ALA A 20 1.89 20.26 -5.51
N ARG A 21 3.16 20.57 -5.76
CA ARG A 21 4.01 21.27 -4.79
C ARG A 21 3.48 22.68 -4.49
N GLU A 22 3.17 23.44 -5.52
CA GLU A 22 2.64 24.80 -5.36
C GLU A 22 1.29 24.77 -4.65
N MET A 23 0.40 23.89 -5.08
CA MET A 23 -0.92 23.70 -4.48
C MET A 23 -0.83 23.34 -2.99
N LEU A 24 0.05 22.42 -2.61
CA LEU A 24 0.23 22.02 -1.21
C LEU A 24 0.85 23.13 -0.36
N GLN A 25 1.77 23.93 -0.92
CA GLN A 25 2.35 25.08 -0.23
C GLN A 25 1.34 26.23 -0.01
N GLU A 26 0.43 26.44 -0.96
CA GLU A 26 -0.61 27.45 -0.86
C GLU A 26 -1.73 27.02 0.09
N THR A 27 -2.22 25.80 -0.05
CA THR A 27 -3.37 25.30 0.72
C THR A 27 -3.01 24.85 2.12
N LYS A 28 -1.76 24.45 2.37
CA LYS A 28 -1.23 23.95 3.65
C LYS A 28 -2.19 22.98 4.35
N PRO A 29 -2.55 21.87 3.70
CA PRO A 29 -3.49 20.93 4.31
C PRO A 29 -2.87 20.27 5.54
N ASP A 30 -3.69 19.95 6.54
CA ASP A 30 -3.27 19.19 7.73
C ASP A 30 -2.93 17.74 7.38
N ILE A 31 -3.62 17.20 6.36
CA ILE A 31 -3.43 15.82 5.88
C ILE A 31 -3.70 15.72 4.39
N ALA A 32 -2.87 14.96 3.70
CA ALA A 32 -3.06 14.55 2.31
C ALA A 32 -3.57 13.09 2.26
N ILE A 33 -4.57 12.83 1.41
CA ILE A 33 -5.06 11.49 1.13
C ILE A 33 -4.56 11.09 -0.27
N VAL A 34 -3.67 10.10 -0.33
CA VAL A 34 -3.01 9.65 -1.56
C VAL A 34 -3.60 8.29 -1.99
N THR A 35 -4.39 8.28 -3.06
CA THR A 35 -5.17 7.11 -3.49
C THR A 35 -4.92 6.71 -4.94
N THR A 36 -3.72 6.94 -5.45
CA THR A 36 -3.43 6.83 -6.88
C THR A 36 -2.88 5.47 -7.32
N MET A 37 -2.09 4.81 -6.48
CA MET A 37 -1.38 3.58 -6.85
C MET A 37 -1.32 2.61 -5.67
N SER A 38 -1.05 1.33 -5.94
CA SER A 38 -0.96 0.26 -4.94
C SER A 38 0.47 -0.10 -4.55
N LEU A 39 1.47 0.42 -5.24
CA LEU A 39 2.88 0.14 -5.01
C LEU A 39 3.60 1.36 -4.42
N LEU A 40 4.42 1.13 -3.41
CA LEU A 40 5.17 2.20 -2.75
C LEU A 40 6.11 2.93 -3.72
N LYS A 41 6.74 2.20 -4.64
CA LYS A 41 7.61 2.75 -5.68
C LYS A 41 6.89 3.80 -6.54
N ASP A 42 5.64 3.54 -6.89
CA ASP A 42 4.85 4.45 -7.74
C ASP A 42 4.36 5.68 -6.95
N LEU A 43 4.40 5.58 -5.62
CA LEU A 43 4.05 6.67 -4.70
C LEU A 43 5.28 7.40 -4.13
N GLU A 44 6.49 7.08 -4.57
CA GLU A 44 7.70 7.74 -4.05
C GLU A 44 7.60 9.25 -4.07
N ASN A 45 7.29 9.83 -5.24
CA ASN A 45 7.23 11.28 -5.40
C ASN A 45 6.15 11.96 -4.52
N PRO A 46 4.88 11.55 -4.53
CA PRO A 46 3.86 12.20 -3.72
C PRO A 46 4.10 12.04 -2.21
N LEU A 47 4.59 10.87 -1.74
CA LEU A 47 4.86 10.67 -0.31
C LEU A 47 6.10 11.45 0.16
N LEU A 48 7.16 11.51 -0.65
CA LEU A 48 8.32 12.35 -0.34
C LEU A 48 7.94 13.83 -0.34
N LEU A 49 7.11 14.27 -1.26
CA LEU A 49 6.63 15.66 -1.31
C LEU A 49 5.86 16.03 -0.04
N CYS A 50 4.95 15.17 0.41
CA CYS A 50 4.24 15.39 1.68
C CYS A 50 5.22 15.45 2.86
N ALA A 51 6.15 14.49 2.93
CA ALA A 51 7.17 14.44 3.98
C ALA A 51 8.09 15.66 3.97
N GLU A 52 8.53 16.15 2.80
CA GLU A 52 9.33 17.36 2.65
C GLU A 52 8.63 18.61 3.15
N LEU A 53 7.34 18.72 2.89
CA LEU A 53 6.51 19.87 3.28
C LEU A 53 5.99 19.78 4.72
N GLY A 54 6.27 18.68 5.44
CA GLY A 54 5.77 18.46 6.80
C GLY A 54 4.25 18.20 6.86
N ILE A 55 3.67 17.70 5.76
CA ILE A 55 2.25 17.39 5.65
C ILE A 55 2.04 15.92 5.97
N ASN A 56 1.12 15.61 6.90
CA ASN A 56 0.73 14.25 7.17
C ASN A 56 0.12 13.62 5.92
N ALA A 57 0.36 12.33 5.68
CA ALA A 57 -0.27 11.64 4.57
C ALA A 57 -0.78 10.25 4.96
N ILE A 58 -1.96 9.93 4.45
CA ILE A 58 -2.51 8.59 4.48
C ILE A 58 -2.69 8.10 3.05
N THR A 59 -2.27 6.87 2.78
CA THR A 59 -2.41 6.27 1.45
C THR A 59 -3.14 4.94 1.52
N THR A 60 -3.92 4.65 0.49
CA THR A 60 -4.54 3.33 0.26
C THR A 60 -3.61 2.35 -0.44
N CYS A 61 -2.34 2.70 -0.61
CA CYS A 61 -1.32 1.81 -1.13
C CYS A 61 -1.16 0.60 -0.21
N GLU A 62 -1.50 -0.56 -0.70
CA GLU A 62 -1.48 -1.81 0.08
C GLU A 62 -0.07 -2.15 0.58
N GLU A 63 0.96 -1.90 -0.24
CA GLU A 63 2.35 -2.10 0.15
C GLU A 63 2.77 -1.20 1.32
N ALA A 64 2.20 0.00 1.42
CA ALA A 64 2.57 0.98 2.44
C ALA A 64 2.06 0.65 3.86
N PHE A 65 1.30 -0.42 4.04
CA PHE A 65 0.86 -0.86 5.37
C PHE A 65 2.03 -1.37 6.24
N TYR A 66 2.92 -2.18 5.65
CA TYR A 66 4.15 -2.65 6.28
C TYR A 66 5.28 -2.74 5.26
N PRO A 67 5.72 -1.59 4.74
CA PRO A 67 6.63 -1.54 3.60
C PRO A 67 8.08 -1.91 3.94
N GLU A 68 8.43 -1.99 5.22
CA GLU A 68 9.72 -2.47 5.71
C GLU A 68 10.05 -3.87 5.19
N ASN A 69 9.01 -4.65 4.93
CA ASN A 69 9.13 -6.03 4.47
C ASN A 69 9.44 -6.16 2.97
N SER A 70 9.00 -5.21 2.16
CA SER A 70 9.12 -5.25 0.69
C SER A 70 10.06 -4.19 0.11
N ASN A 71 10.09 -3.00 0.72
CA ASN A 71 10.87 -1.87 0.22
C ASN A 71 11.54 -1.08 1.36
N PRO A 72 12.47 -1.70 2.11
CA PRO A 72 13.10 -1.07 3.28
C PRO A 72 13.85 0.22 2.93
N THR A 73 14.46 0.30 1.76
CA THR A 73 15.25 1.47 1.35
C THR A 73 14.37 2.71 1.21
N LEU A 74 13.29 2.63 0.44
CA LEU A 74 12.38 3.74 0.26
C LEU A 74 11.61 4.06 1.54
N THR A 75 11.22 3.04 2.29
CA THR A 75 10.58 3.18 3.60
C THR A 75 11.45 4.00 4.55
N ASN A 76 12.71 3.67 4.68
CA ASN A 76 13.65 4.42 5.53
C ASN A 76 13.81 5.86 5.05
N LYS A 77 13.92 6.09 3.74
CA LYS A 77 14.01 7.43 3.16
C LYS A 77 12.80 8.30 3.53
N ILE A 78 11.58 7.75 3.37
CA ILE A 78 10.34 8.46 3.73
C ILE A 78 10.28 8.71 5.24
N ASN A 79 10.58 7.70 6.06
CA ASN A 79 10.52 7.77 7.51
C ASN A 79 11.47 8.83 8.09
N GLU A 80 12.72 8.87 7.63
CA GLU A 80 13.70 9.86 8.09
C GLU A 80 13.29 11.29 7.70
N LEU A 81 12.73 11.45 6.50
CA LEU A 81 12.25 12.75 6.04
C LEU A 81 11.01 13.21 6.82
N ALA A 82 10.07 12.29 7.07
CA ALA A 82 8.87 12.56 7.88
C ALA A 82 9.23 12.93 9.32
N LYS A 83 10.14 12.19 9.96
CA LYS A 83 10.65 12.53 11.29
C LYS A 83 11.31 13.91 11.32
N LYS A 84 12.16 14.20 10.34
CA LYS A 84 12.84 15.50 10.23
C LYS A 84 11.87 16.67 10.15
N ASN A 85 10.76 16.51 9.45
CA ASN A 85 9.77 17.54 9.20
C ASN A 85 8.52 17.41 10.08
N ASN A 86 8.58 16.54 11.11
CA ASN A 86 7.55 16.37 12.14
C ASN A 86 6.16 16.06 11.56
N CYS A 87 6.10 15.14 10.61
CA CYS A 87 4.84 14.64 10.04
C CYS A 87 4.79 13.11 10.06
N THR A 88 3.60 12.57 9.82
CA THR A 88 3.31 11.14 9.81
C THR A 88 2.88 10.72 8.41
N ILE A 89 3.51 9.68 7.88
CA ILE A 89 3.11 9.02 6.63
C ILE A 89 2.67 7.61 6.99
N THR A 90 1.47 7.21 6.56
CA THR A 90 0.94 5.87 6.88
C THR A 90 0.20 5.26 5.70
N GLY A 91 0.33 3.95 5.54
CA GLY A 91 -0.53 3.14 4.69
C GLY A 91 -1.76 2.67 5.46
N SER A 92 -2.87 2.60 4.79
CA SER A 92 -4.13 2.10 5.35
C SER A 92 -5.03 1.61 4.22
N GLY A 93 -5.59 0.43 4.36
CA GLY A 93 -6.51 -0.15 3.40
C GLY A 93 -7.40 -1.18 4.05
N TYR A 94 -8.43 -1.62 3.31
CA TYR A 94 -9.37 -2.61 3.83
C TYR A 94 -8.67 -3.91 4.21
N GLN A 95 -7.82 -4.43 3.33
CA GLN A 95 -7.12 -5.69 3.56
C GLN A 95 -6.22 -5.61 4.79
N ASP A 96 -5.48 -4.54 4.91
CA ASP A 96 -4.49 -4.34 5.95
C ASP A 96 -5.14 -4.14 7.31
N ILE A 97 -6.19 -3.32 7.38
CA ILE A 97 -6.94 -3.10 8.62
C ILE A 97 -7.66 -4.37 9.03
N TYR A 98 -8.32 -5.05 8.10
CA TYR A 98 -9.06 -6.28 8.41
C TYR A 98 -8.12 -7.41 8.81
N TRP A 99 -7.18 -7.78 7.96
CA TRP A 99 -6.27 -8.89 8.22
C TRP A 99 -5.25 -8.55 9.30
N GLY A 100 -4.67 -7.36 9.26
CA GLY A 100 -3.70 -6.90 10.24
C GLY A 100 -4.33 -6.66 11.61
N GLN A 101 -5.25 -5.73 11.73
CA GLN A 101 -5.76 -5.30 13.04
C GLN A 101 -6.78 -6.28 13.62
N LEU A 102 -7.80 -6.70 12.88
CA LEU A 102 -8.83 -7.58 13.39
C LEU A 102 -8.28 -8.97 13.72
N ILE A 103 -7.53 -9.57 12.80
CA ILE A 103 -6.96 -10.91 13.00
C ILE A 103 -5.94 -10.90 14.14
N SER A 104 -5.07 -9.89 14.25
CA SER A 104 -4.14 -9.79 15.35
C SER A 104 -4.84 -9.62 16.70
N SER A 105 -5.93 -8.84 16.75
CA SER A 105 -6.71 -8.66 17.98
C SER A 105 -7.37 -9.96 18.44
N ILE A 106 -7.92 -10.74 17.52
CA ILE A 106 -8.52 -12.04 17.82
C ILE A 106 -7.43 -13.05 18.22
N ALA A 107 -6.35 -13.12 17.45
CA ALA A 107 -5.23 -14.02 17.72
C ALA A 107 -4.57 -13.73 19.07
N GLY A 108 -4.41 -12.44 19.43
CA GLY A 108 -3.88 -12.03 20.73
C GLY A 108 -4.71 -12.46 21.94
N SER A 109 -5.94 -12.93 21.75
CA SER A 109 -6.77 -13.52 22.82
C SER A 109 -6.48 -15.00 23.06
N THR A 110 -5.63 -15.64 22.27
CA THR A 110 -5.29 -17.06 22.36
C THR A 110 -4.01 -17.29 23.17
N GLN A 111 -3.90 -18.43 23.85
CA GLN A 111 -2.71 -18.75 24.64
C GLN A 111 -1.50 -19.18 23.80
N LYS A 112 -1.75 -19.77 22.62
CA LYS A 112 -0.70 -20.25 21.74
C LYS A 112 -1.20 -20.28 20.31
N ILE A 113 -0.47 -19.62 19.44
CA ILE A 113 -0.70 -19.62 18.00
C ILE A 113 0.39 -20.45 17.35
N THR A 114 0.00 -21.46 16.57
CA THR A 114 0.93 -22.29 15.79
C THR A 114 0.89 -21.96 14.30
N LYS A 115 -0.25 -21.45 13.82
CA LYS A 115 -0.44 -21.09 12.43
C LYS A 115 -1.66 -20.22 12.25
N ILE A 116 -1.54 -19.21 11.40
CA ILE A 116 -2.64 -18.42 10.86
C ILE A 116 -2.76 -18.73 9.37
N LYS A 117 -3.94 -19.08 8.91
CA LYS A 117 -4.27 -19.22 7.48
C LYS A 117 -5.47 -18.36 7.17
N GLY A 118 -5.39 -17.59 6.11
CA GLY A 118 -6.49 -16.80 5.59
C GLY A 118 -6.53 -16.84 4.08
N SER A 119 -7.71 -16.65 3.53
CA SER A 119 -7.93 -16.48 2.10
C SER A 119 -9.08 -15.51 1.89
N SER A 120 -9.06 -14.80 0.78
CA SER A 120 -10.16 -13.96 0.33
C SER A 120 -10.44 -14.22 -1.14
N SER A 121 -11.69 -14.06 -1.53
CA SER A 121 -12.09 -14.07 -2.93
C SER A 121 -13.04 -12.93 -3.20
N TYR A 122 -12.94 -12.34 -4.36
CA TYR A 122 -13.80 -11.23 -4.77
C TYR A 122 -13.96 -11.22 -6.29
N ASN A 123 -15.01 -10.57 -6.76
CA ASN A 123 -15.25 -10.42 -8.19
C ASN A 123 -14.41 -9.25 -8.72
N VAL A 124 -13.36 -9.55 -9.49
CA VAL A 124 -12.47 -8.54 -10.06
C VAL A 124 -13.09 -7.71 -11.19
N GLU A 125 -14.23 -8.14 -11.77
CA GLU A 125 -14.90 -7.42 -12.84
C GLU A 125 -15.39 -6.02 -12.39
N GLU A 126 -15.73 -5.88 -11.13
CA GLU A 126 -16.21 -4.61 -10.55
C GLU A 126 -15.10 -3.57 -10.35
N TYR A 127 -13.84 -3.97 -10.41
CA TYR A 127 -12.68 -3.10 -10.13
C TYR A 127 -11.98 -2.55 -11.38
N GLY A 128 -12.49 -2.89 -12.56
CA GLY A 128 -11.95 -2.44 -13.84
C GLY A 128 -10.87 -3.34 -14.43
N ILE A 129 -10.64 -3.16 -15.72
CA ILE A 129 -9.81 -4.06 -16.55
C ILE A 129 -8.36 -4.15 -16.06
N ALA A 130 -7.78 -3.07 -15.59
CA ALA A 130 -6.38 -3.05 -15.17
C ALA A 130 -6.16 -3.98 -13.96
N LEU A 131 -7.04 -3.90 -12.95
CA LEU A 131 -6.96 -4.75 -11.77
C LEU A 131 -7.29 -6.21 -12.11
N ALA A 132 -8.31 -6.44 -12.93
CA ALA A 132 -8.68 -7.79 -13.39
C ALA A 132 -7.49 -8.49 -14.07
N LYS A 133 -6.79 -7.80 -14.99
CA LYS A 133 -5.59 -8.33 -15.65
C LYS A 133 -4.45 -8.60 -14.67
N ALA A 134 -4.20 -7.70 -13.73
CA ALA A 134 -3.17 -7.88 -12.71
C ALA A 134 -3.41 -9.11 -11.82
N HIS A 135 -4.67 -9.54 -11.69
CA HIS A 135 -5.06 -10.76 -10.98
C HIS A 135 -5.21 -11.98 -11.89
N GLY A 136 -4.76 -11.89 -13.13
CA GLY A 136 -4.73 -13.00 -14.07
C GLY A 136 -6.04 -13.27 -14.81
N ALA A 137 -7.01 -12.35 -14.76
CA ALA A 137 -8.25 -12.50 -15.51
C ALA A 137 -7.98 -12.59 -17.03
N GLY A 138 -8.48 -13.64 -17.65
CA GLY A 138 -8.29 -13.93 -19.08
C GLY A 138 -7.05 -14.74 -19.42
N LEU A 139 -6.20 -15.08 -18.45
CA LEU A 139 -5.08 -15.99 -18.63
C LEU A 139 -5.54 -17.45 -18.71
N SER A 140 -4.78 -18.28 -19.44
CA SER A 140 -4.89 -19.73 -19.29
C SER A 140 -4.39 -20.16 -17.91
N LEU A 141 -4.71 -21.38 -17.48
CA LEU A 141 -4.19 -21.91 -16.20
C LEU A 141 -2.67 -21.99 -16.19
N GLU A 142 -2.07 -22.32 -17.35
CA GLU A 142 -0.62 -22.39 -17.50
C GLU A 142 0.03 -21.00 -17.38
N ASP A 143 -0.53 -20.00 -18.03
CA ASP A 143 -0.02 -18.63 -17.96
C ASP A 143 -0.25 -18.03 -16.57
N PHE A 144 -1.39 -18.32 -15.93
CA PHE A 144 -1.65 -17.92 -14.56
C PHE A 144 -0.62 -18.50 -13.59
N ASP A 145 -0.31 -19.78 -13.70
CA ASP A 145 0.71 -20.43 -12.87
C ASP A 145 2.10 -19.83 -13.07
N LYS A 146 2.41 -19.40 -14.30
CA LYS A 146 3.69 -18.82 -14.65
C LYS A 146 3.81 -17.34 -14.27
N GLU A 147 2.78 -16.55 -14.53
CA GLU A 147 2.84 -15.08 -14.42
C GLU A 147 2.33 -14.56 -13.08
N VAL A 148 1.39 -15.27 -12.43
CA VAL A 148 0.76 -14.84 -11.19
C VAL A 148 1.17 -15.72 -10.01
N ALA A 149 0.92 -17.03 -10.08
CA ALA A 149 1.15 -17.94 -8.97
C ALA A 149 2.62 -18.29 -8.71
N SER A 150 3.51 -18.02 -9.66
CA SER A 150 4.95 -18.30 -9.52
C SER A 150 5.58 -17.54 -8.35
N VAL A 151 5.07 -16.37 -8.02
CA VAL A 151 5.56 -15.52 -6.92
C VAL A 151 5.45 -16.21 -5.55
N ASP A 152 4.44 -17.04 -5.37
CA ASP A 152 4.25 -17.80 -4.12
C ASP A 152 5.18 -19.02 -4.00
N LYS A 153 5.87 -19.37 -5.09
CA LYS A 153 6.77 -20.53 -5.18
C LYS A 153 8.25 -20.16 -4.97
N ILE A 154 8.57 -18.88 -4.78
CA ILE A 154 9.94 -18.40 -4.56
C ILE A 154 10.41 -18.76 -3.16
N SER A 155 11.66 -19.23 -3.04
CA SER A 155 12.30 -19.46 -1.75
C SER A 155 12.53 -18.16 -0.97
N ASN A 156 12.73 -18.25 0.34
CA ASN A 156 13.05 -17.08 1.15
C ASN A 156 14.35 -16.40 0.72
N GLU A 157 15.34 -17.19 0.29
CA GLU A 157 16.64 -16.69 -0.20
C GLU A 157 16.50 -15.93 -1.51
N GLU A 158 15.67 -16.40 -2.43
CA GLU A 158 15.36 -15.70 -3.68
C GLU A 158 14.58 -14.42 -3.42
N ARG A 159 13.60 -14.47 -2.52
CA ARG A 159 12.81 -13.31 -2.10
C ARG A 159 13.71 -12.22 -1.51
N GLN A 160 14.64 -12.59 -0.64
CA GLN A 160 15.59 -11.65 -0.04
C GLN A 160 16.48 -10.98 -1.11
N LYS A 161 16.96 -11.74 -2.10
CA LYS A 161 17.73 -11.17 -3.21
C LYS A 161 16.95 -10.17 -4.03
N ILE A 162 15.67 -10.44 -4.30
CA ILE A 162 14.79 -9.53 -5.03
C ILE A 162 14.62 -8.22 -4.24
N ILE A 163 14.41 -8.29 -2.92
CA ILE A 163 14.31 -7.10 -2.06
C ILE A 163 15.62 -6.29 -2.10
N GLU A 164 16.77 -6.95 -1.96
CA GLU A 164 18.08 -6.32 -1.95
C GLU A 164 18.44 -5.68 -3.30
N SER A 165 17.96 -6.25 -4.41
CA SER A 165 18.14 -5.67 -5.74
C SER A 165 17.25 -4.44 -5.99
N GLY A 166 16.27 -4.18 -5.14
CA GLY A 166 15.26 -3.14 -5.32
C GLY A 166 14.20 -3.51 -6.38
N GLU A 167 14.17 -4.77 -6.81
CA GLU A 167 13.12 -5.29 -7.66
C GLU A 167 11.83 -5.49 -6.86
N TYR A 168 10.72 -5.43 -7.54
CA TYR A 168 9.41 -5.47 -6.93
C TYR A 168 8.89 -6.90 -6.71
N LEU A 169 8.26 -7.13 -5.54
CA LEU A 169 7.53 -8.35 -5.23
C LEU A 169 6.01 -8.07 -5.25
N PRO A 170 5.25 -8.68 -6.15
CA PRO A 170 3.83 -8.35 -6.35
C PRO A 170 2.87 -9.00 -5.34
N SER A 171 3.30 -9.27 -4.11
CA SER A 171 2.45 -9.90 -3.08
C SER A 171 2.20 -8.98 -1.89
N TYR A 172 1.07 -8.29 -1.88
CA TYR A 172 0.65 -7.41 -0.79
C TYR A 172 0.40 -8.17 0.52
N MET A 173 -0.17 -9.38 0.44
CA MET A 173 -0.40 -10.23 1.59
C MET A 173 0.90 -10.64 2.29
N TRP A 174 2.02 -10.57 1.61
CA TRP A 174 3.31 -10.79 2.23
C TRP A 174 3.65 -9.71 3.27
N ASN A 175 3.33 -8.45 3.00
CA ASN A 175 3.52 -7.36 3.97
C ASN A 175 2.60 -7.54 5.18
N VAL A 176 1.35 -7.92 4.97
CA VAL A 176 0.41 -8.25 6.07
C VAL A 176 0.93 -9.42 6.90
N ASN A 177 1.47 -10.46 6.27
CA ASN A 177 2.06 -11.60 6.98
C ASN A 177 3.29 -11.19 7.81
N GLY A 178 4.16 -10.35 7.25
CA GLY A 178 5.33 -9.81 7.95
C GLY A 178 4.91 -9.03 9.20
N TRP A 179 3.92 -8.16 9.05
CA TRP A 179 3.37 -7.40 10.17
C TRP A 179 2.75 -8.29 11.25
N LEU A 180 1.96 -9.31 10.86
CA LEU A 180 1.40 -10.28 11.81
C LEU A 180 2.49 -11.04 12.58
N CYS A 181 3.57 -11.45 11.90
CA CYS A 181 4.70 -12.13 12.54
C CYS A 181 5.44 -11.23 13.53
N GLU A 182 5.47 -9.93 13.32
CA GLU A 182 6.10 -8.99 14.26
C GLU A 182 5.20 -8.70 15.46
N LYS A 183 3.88 -8.69 15.26
CA LYS A 183 2.91 -8.34 16.29
C LYS A 183 2.54 -9.47 17.23
N LEU A 184 2.63 -10.72 16.77
CA LEU A 184 2.20 -11.93 17.50
C LEU A 184 3.37 -12.81 17.93
#